data_0dec77613ddcf65e5af71e4397523a87
#
_entry.id   0dec77613ddcf65e5af71e4397523a87
#
_cell.length_a   1.000
_cell.length_b   1.000
_cell.length_c   1.000
_cell.angle_alpha   90.00
_cell.angle_beta   90.00
_cell.angle_gamma   90.00
#
_symmetry.space_group_name_H-M   'P 1'
#
loop_
_entity.id
_entity.type
_entity.pdbx_description
1 polymer ?
#
loop_
_entity_poly.entity_id
_entity_poly.type
_entity_poly.pdbx_seq_one_letter_code
_entity_poly.pdbx_strand_id
1 'polypeptide(L)'
;DLLCWDSVNGQSLEISSMGIRVSPESLDRQLTLAGCDDRRELPFHKMLLSGQLPLTMGGGIGQSRVSMLLLGKAHIGEVQVSLWDEDTLRACDASGIILL
;
A
#
# COMPACT_ATOMS: atom_id res chain seq x y z
N ASP A 1 -5.81 8.03 -2.23
CA ASP A 1 -4.43 7.93 -1.71
C ASP A 1 -3.98 9.31 -1.23
N LEU A 2 -3.12 9.33 -0.22
CA LEU A 2 -2.50 10.55 0.28
C LEU A 2 -1.05 10.60 -0.19
N LEU A 3 -0.75 11.59 -1.01
CA LEU A 3 0.57 11.84 -1.58
C LEU A 3 1.18 13.07 -0.91
N CYS A 4 2.42 12.93 -0.44
CA CYS A 4 3.21 14.03 0.10
C CYS A 4 4.42 14.30 -0.79
N TRP A 5 4.89 15.54 -0.79
CA TRP A 5 6.13 15.86 -1.48
C TRP A 5 7.33 15.46 -0.62
N ASP A 6 8.14 14.57 -1.14
CA ASP A 6 9.42 14.18 -0.57
C ASP A 6 10.50 15.11 -1.11
N SER A 7 10.89 16.09 -0.29
CA SER A 7 11.87 17.09 -0.69
C SER A 7 13.30 16.53 -0.75
N VAL A 8 13.58 15.42 -0.10
CA VAL A 8 14.90 14.78 -0.12
C VAL A 8 15.15 14.12 -1.48
N ASN A 9 14.14 13.38 -1.97
CA ASN A 9 14.24 12.68 -3.24
C ASN A 9 13.64 13.46 -4.42
N GLY A 10 13.03 14.62 -4.17
CA GLY A 10 12.44 15.48 -5.21
C GLY A 10 11.28 14.84 -5.95
N GLN A 11 10.46 14.05 -5.27
CA GLN A 11 9.36 13.30 -5.87
C GLN A 11 8.14 13.20 -4.95
N SER A 12 7.01 12.77 -5.50
CA SER A 12 5.83 12.47 -4.69
C SER A 12 5.99 11.11 -4.01
N LEU A 13 5.61 11.04 -2.73
CA LEU A 13 5.61 9.82 -1.93
C LEU A 13 4.19 9.53 -1.44
N GLU A 14 3.66 8.39 -1.82
CA GLU A 14 2.40 7.90 -1.28
C GLU A 14 2.62 7.36 0.13
N ILE A 15 1.95 7.97 1.10
CA ILE A 15 2.06 7.58 2.51
C ILE A 15 0.83 6.84 3.03
N SER A 16 -0.29 6.96 2.33
CA SER A 16 -1.53 6.27 2.71
C SER A 16 -2.36 5.95 1.47
N SER A 17 -2.91 4.76 1.45
CA SER A 17 -3.95 4.36 0.49
C SER A 17 -5.22 4.00 1.24
N MET A 18 -6.36 4.54 0.81
CA MET A 18 -7.63 4.30 1.45
C MET A 18 -8.77 4.33 0.44
N GLY A 19 -9.88 3.69 0.79
CA GLY A 19 -11.03 3.63 -0.08
C GLY A 19 -12.29 3.12 0.60
N ILE A 20 -13.41 3.43 -0.01
CA ILE A 20 -14.69 2.79 0.29
C ILE A 20 -14.61 1.37 -0.26
N ARG A 21 -14.91 0.40 0.57
CA ARG A 21 -14.90 -1.01 0.16
C ARG A 21 -16.16 -1.32 -0.65
N VAL A 22 -16.12 -2.41 -1.41
CA VAL A 22 -17.22 -2.81 -2.29
C VAL A 22 -18.53 -3.04 -1.52
N SER A 23 -19.64 -2.59 -2.10
CA SER A 23 -20.99 -3.02 -1.72
C SER A 23 -21.34 -4.34 -2.42
N PRO A 24 -22.44 -5.02 -2.03
CA PRO A 24 -22.91 -6.19 -2.78
C PRO A 24 -23.07 -5.93 -4.28
N GLU A 25 -23.67 -4.81 -4.65
CA GLU A 25 -23.94 -4.45 -6.05
C GLU A 25 -22.65 -4.11 -6.81
N SER A 26 -21.74 -3.40 -6.16
CA SER A 26 -20.47 -3.05 -6.81
C SER A 26 -19.55 -4.27 -6.96
N LEU A 27 -19.53 -5.18 -5.97
CA LEU A 27 -18.80 -6.43 -6.10
C LEU A 27 -19.35 -7.30 -7.22
N ASP A 28 -20.67 -7.45 -7.28
CA ASP A 28 -21.35 -8.21 -8.33
C ASP A 28 -20.93 -7.74 -9.72
N ARG A 29 -21.04 -6.43 -9.95
CA ARG A 29 -20.64 -5.82 -11.22
C ARG A 29 -19.15 -5.99 -11.52
N GLN A 30 -18.28 -5.79 -10.53
CA GLN A 30 -16.83 -5.88 -10.71
C GLN A 30 -16.38 -7.29 -11.03
N LEU A 31 -16.97 -8.32 -10.42
CA LEU A 31 -16.68 -9.73 -10.73
C LEU A 31 -17.01 -10.06 -12.18
N THR A 32 -18.17 -9.61 -12.65
CA THR A 32 -18.57 -9.81 -14.05
C THR A 32 -17.62 -9.08 -15.01
N LEU A 33 -17.30 -7.82 -14.75
CA LEU A 33 -16.40 -7.03 -15.60
C LEU A 33 -14.98 -7.62 -15.65
N ALA A 34 -14.53 -8.21 -14.54
CA ALA A 34 -13.21 -8.85 -14.46
C ALA A 34 -13.18 -10.29 -14.99
N GLY A 35 -14.33 -10.85 -15.36
CA GLY A 35 -14.43 -12.26 -15.81
C GLY A 35 -14.09 -13.26 -14.69
N CYS A 36 -14.39 -12.92 -13.44
CA CYS A 36 -14.07 -13.70 -12.25
C CYS A 36 -15.33 -14.18 -11.53
N ASP A 37 -16.36 -14.58 -12.26
CA ASP A 37 -17.64 -14.98 -11.70
C ASP A 37 -17.56 -16.21 -10.79
N ASP A 38 -16.59 -17.09 -11.01
CA ASP A 38 -16.27 -18.24 -10.15
C ASP A 38 -15.98 -17.84 -8.70
N ARG A 39 -15.45 -16.65 -8.47
CA ARG A 39 -15.13 -16.13 -7.14
C ARG A 39 -16.37 -15.84 -6.27
N ARG A 40 -17.56 -15.76 -6.87
CA ARG A 40 -18.81 -15.60 -6.13
C ARG A 40 -19.03 -16.74 -5.14
N GLU A 41 -18.47 -17.92 -5.41
CA GLU A 41 -18.57 -19.10 -4.56
C GLU A 41 -17.65 -19.06 -3.34
N LEU A 42 -16.68 -18.14 -3.29
CA LEU A 42 -15.79 -18.01 -2.15
C LEU A 42 -16.55 -17.48 -0.91
N PRO A 43 -16.19 -17.95 0.30
CA PRO A 43 -16.94 -17.61 1.52
C PRO A 43 -17.15 -16.12 1.75
N PHE A 44 -16.09 -15.31 1.64
CA PHE A 44 -16.20 -13.86 1.81
C PHE A 44 -17.14 -13.22 0.77
N HIS A 45 -17.00 -13.60 -0.51
CA HIS A 45 -17.83 -13.06 -1.58
C HIS A 45 -19.32 -13.42 -1.36
N LYS A 46 -19.61 -14.65 -0.98
CA LYS A 46 -20.99 -15.07 -0.63
C LYS A 46 -21.58 -14.24 0.50
N MET A 47 -20.82 -14.03 1.58
CA MET A 47 -21.28 -13.25 2.72
C MET A 47 -21.55 -11.78 2.34
N LEU A 48 -20.67 -11.20 1.52
CA LEU A 48 -20.84 -9.81 1.08
C LEU A 48 -22.01 -9.69 0.11
N LEU A 49 -22.09 -10.54 -0.92
CA LEU A 49 -23.18 -10.52 -1.91
C LEU A 49 -24.55 -10.75 -1.30
N SER A 50 -24.65 -11.56 -0.23
CA SER A 50 -25.89 -11.79 0.51
C SER A 50 -26.23 -10.73 1.56
N GLY A 51 -25.43 -9.67 1.66
CA GLY A 51 -25.67 -8.58 2.62
C GLY A 51 -25.41 -8.94 4.08
N GLN A 52 -24.67 -10.01 4.36
CA GLN A 52 -24.33 -10.43 5.72
C GLN A 52 -23.19 -9.61 6.33
N LEU A 53 -22.44 -8.86 5.52
CA LEU A 53 -21.34 -8.04 5.98
C LEU A 53 -21.71 -6.55 5.93
N PRO A 54 -21.23 -5.73 6.88
CA PRO A 54 -21.48 -4.31 6.86
C PRO A 54 -20.73 -3.62 5.71
N LEU A 55 -21.25 -2.49 5.27
CA LEU A 55 -20.50 -1.58 4.41
C LEU A 55 -19.35 -0.98 5.19
N THR A 56 -18.16 -0.94 4.58
CA THR A 56 -16.94 -0.48 5.24
C THR A 56 -16.15 0.48 4.38
N MET A 57 -15.31 1.27 5.02
CA MET A 57 -14.18 1.95 4.42
C MET A 57 -12.92 1.51 5.14
N GLY A 58 -11.80 1.59 4.49
CA GLY A 58 -10.56 1.20 5.11
C GLY A 58 -9.35 1.78 4.39
N GLY A 59 -8.25 1.79 5.09
CA GLY A 59 -7.00 2.27 4.54
C GLY A 59 -5.82 1.77 5.35
N GLY A 60 -4.63 1.94 4.77
CA GLY A 60 -3.36 1.66 5.42
C GLY A 60 -2.47 2.90 5.36
N ILE A 61 -1.71 3.12 6.43
CA ILE A 61 -0.66 4.12 6.49
C ILE A 61 0.67 3.40 6.41
N GLY A 62 1.52 3.79 5.46
CA GLY A 62 2.87 3.28 5.33
C GLY A 62 3.77 3.80 6.45
N GLN A 63 3.88 3.07 7.55
CA GLN A 63 4.62 3.51 8.75
C GLN A 63 6.06 3.92 8.42
N SER A 64 6.79 3.08 7.68
CA SER A 64 8.17 3.38 7.29
C SER A 64 8.26 4.56 6.31
N ARG A 65 7.29 4.71 5.41
CA ARG A 65 7.23 5.87 4.50
C ARG A 65 7.00 7.17 5.26
N VAL A 66 6.09 7.18 6.23
CA VAL A 66 5.86 8.33 7.11
C VAL A 66 7.12 8.66 7.91
N SER A 67 7.76 7.64 8.50
CA SER A 67 9.01 7.82 9.24
C SER A 67 10.12 8.41 8.34
N MET A 68 10.29 7.87 7.13
CA MET A 68 11.25 8.37 6.15
C MET A 68 11.00 9.84 5.80
N LEU A 69 9.74 10.20 5.53
CA LEU A 69 9.35 11.56 5.19
C LEU A 69 9.60 12.54 6.34
N LEU A 70 9.16 12.19 7.56
CA LEU A 70 9.28 13.07 8.74
C LEU A 70 10.72 13.23 9.22
N LEU A 71 11.55 12.21 9.05
CA LEU A 71 12.97 12.24 9.44
C LEU A 71 13.88 12.75 8.31
N GLY A 72 13.32 13.06 7.14
CA GLY A 72 14.09 13.52 5.99
C GLY A 72 15.10 12.50 5.50
N LYS A 73 14.69 11.23 5.41
CA LYS A 73 15.55 10.13 4.99
C LYS A 73 15.42 9.87 3.49
N ALA A 74 16.56 9.54 2.85
CA ALA A 74 16.61 9.29 1.41
C ALA A 74 16.20 7.87 1.04
N HIS A 75 16.45 6.89 1.92
CA HIS A 75 16.15 5.50 1.65
C HIS A 75 15.37 4.86 2.80
N ILE A 76 14.40 4.01 2.46
CA ILE A 76 13.53 3.38 3.47
C ILE A 76 14.30 2.47 4.43
N GLY A 77 15.43 1.93 4.00
CA GLY A 77 16.34 1.14 4.83
C GLY A 77 16.97 1.90 6.00
N GLU A 78 16.91 3.23 6.01
CA GLU A 78 17.34 4.06 7.15
C GLU A 78 16.34 4.05 8.30
N VAL A 79 15.11 3.57 8.07
CA VAL A 79 14.02 3.54 9.07
C VAL A 79 13.39 2.15 9.21
N GLN A 80 13.83 1.20 8.40
CA GLN A 80 13.29 -0.16 8.37
C GLN A 80 14.39 -1.17 8.07
N VAL A 81 14.55 -2.17 8.92
CA VAL A 81 15.44 -3.32 8.67
C VAL A 81 14.87 -4.17 7.54
N SER A 82 15.69 -4.51 6.56
CA SER A 82 15.34 -5.39 5.46
C SER A 82 16.59 -6.05 4.85
N LEU A 83 16.36 -6.93 3.89
CA LEU A 83 17.42 -7.49 3.07
C LEU A 83 17.51 -6.69 1.76
N TRP A 84 18.70 -6.23 1.46
CA TRP A 84 19.00 -5.44 0.27
C TRP A 84 19.98 -6.18 -0.62
N ASP A 85 19.83 -6.04 -1.92
CA ASP A 85 20.80 -6.56 -2.87
C ASP A 85 22.12 -5.76 -2.80
N GLU A 86 23.19 -6.37 -3.34
CA GLU A 86 24.53 -5.77 -3.27
C GLU A 86 24.66 -4.44 -4.00
N ASP A 87 23.87 -4.21 -5.06
CA ASP A 87 23.91 -2.96 -5.81
C ASP A 87 23.30 -1.84 -4.98
N THR A 88 22.19 -2.10 -4.30
CA THR A 88 21.54 -1.17 -3.35
C THR A 88 22.50 -0.85 -2.19
N LEU A 89 23.14 -1.86 -1.59
CA LEU A 89 24.10 -1.67 -0.50
C LEU A 89 25.26 -0.76 -0.93
N ARG A 90 25.85 -1.01 -2.09
CA ARG A 90 26.94 -0.20 -2.64
C ARG A 90 26.50 1.23 -2.94
N ALA A 91 25.31 1.41 -3.52
CA ALA A 91 24.80 2.75 -3.84
C ALA A 91 24.51 3.56 -2.58
N CYS A 92 23.95 2.95 -1.55
CA CYS A 92 23.70 3.59 -0.26
C CYS A 92 25.01 3.98 0.43
N ASP A 93 25.99 3.08 0.48
CA ASP A 93 27.30 3.34 1.07
C ASP A 93 28.02 4.50 0.35
N ALA A 94 28.05 4.47 -0.99
CA ALA A 94 28.64 5.55 -1.80
C ALA A 94 27.96 6.90 -1.61
N SER A 95 26.68 6.90 -1.21
CA SER A 95 25.88 8.11 -0.94
C SER A 95 25.87 8.53 0.53
N GLY A 96 26.58 7.80 1.41
CA GLY A 96 26.59 8.06 2.84
C GLY A 96 25.27 7.73 3.55
N ILE A 97 24.43 6.87 2.95
CA ILE A 97 23.16 6.41 3.50
C ILE A 97 23.42 5.20 4.40
N ILE A 98 23.07 5.32 5.67
CA ILE A 98 23.26 4.25 6.66
C ILE A 98 22.00 3.41 6.73
N LEU A 99 22.08 2.17 6.28
CA LEU A 99 21.01 1.20 6.38
C LEU A 99 20.99 0.51 7.75
N LEU A 100 19.79 0.25 8.29
CA LEU A 100 19.58 -0.45 9.57
C LEU A 100 19.80 -1.96 9.44
#